data_098df59d8e6bfbd6991dba4d8e05510e
#
_entry.id   098df59d8e6bfbd6991dba4d8e05510e
#
_cell.length_a   1.000
_cell.length_b   1.000
_cell.length_c   1.000
_cell.angle_alpha   90.00
_cell.angle_beta   90.00
_cell.angle_gamma   90.00
#
_symmetry.space_group_name_H-M   'P 1'
#
loop_
_entity.id
_entity.type
_entity.pdbx_description
1 polymer ?
#
loop_
_entity_poly.entity_id
_entity_poly.type
_entity_poly.pdbx_seq_one_letter_code
_entity_poly.pdbx_strand_id
1 'polypeptide(L)'
;MKLNKFLILAVPAVLTLSSCVDLDYTEESVRDEAWNYSNPNDGIKNMVWDVYAQIYNNEFAANSENYHASVTDEAEFALATANINKFVNGGWSPANPFSNTWVKSYRALAEIHYYLENIHKVDLSEYQYESTYADMVLQYQLFPYELRFLRAYYYFELVKTYGDVPLVTTTLTNGQANSVKRTPANEVFDFIIKELDEVAPYLPLNYNEEPGMEIGRATRVAAYALKARTLLYAASPLFNTKNDKSKWAEAAEAAKYVIDNAKDWGIKLDAYANLWGHDAFFSKELIFGIGRGENNDFEKANYPIGVENGASGNCPSQSLVDQYEYQDNGQTFGQRNPGVIDLNNDPYAGLDPRFALTIVKNGDTWPTNGAQKKVIETFQGGFNAAPKYGATPTGYYLRKYVDGSCVTTADNQTSKRHTWIVFRLSEMYLDFAEAAFRATGSAEDATYGMTANEAVNVLRSREDINMPKFTEDGEAWVERYERERLVEFAFEDQRFWDVRRWKKGEQYFKNVTAASISADLKLTREVHARTWNEKYNLFPIPQSEIQRNSNLTQNPGW
;
A
#
# COMPACT_ATOMS: atom_id res chain seq x y z
N MET A 1 20.74 -78.99 -44.92
CA MET A 1 19.82 -79.81 -45.75
C MET A 1 18.52 -79.02 -45.92
N LYS A 2 18.19 -78.70 -47.17
CA LYS A 2 16.94 -78.21 -47.75
C LYS A 2 16.49 -76.78 -47.41
N LEU A 3 16.74 -75.91 -48.41
CA LEU A 3 15.98 -74.74 -48.84
C LEU A 3 14.47 -74.99 -48.89
N ASN A 4 13.66 -74.00 -48.55
CA ASN A 4 12.39 -73.78 -49.28
C ASN A 4 12.19 -72.24 -49.38
N LYS A 5 12.13 -71.82 -50.65
CA LYS A 5 11.77 -70.48 -51.10
C LYS A 5 10.27 -70.30 -50.94
N PHE A 6 9.83 -69.18 -50.38
CA PHE A 6 8.47 -68.70 -50.59
C PHE A 6 8.52 -67.31 -51.25
N LEU A 7 7.87 -67.24 -52.36
CA LEU A 7 7.59 -66.07 -53.15
C LEU A 7 6.66 -65.14 -52.38
N ILE A 8 7.02 -63.87 -52.25
CA ILE A 8 6.12 -62.82 -51.74
C ILE A 8 5.68 -62.01 -52.97
N LEU A 9 4.38 -62.11 -53.27
CA LEU A 9 3.67 -61.24 -54.17
C LEU A 9 3.57 -59.85 -53.53
N ALA A 10 4.17 -58.87 -54.12
CA ALA A 10 3.94 -57.47 -53.80
C ALA A 10 2.66 -56.99 -54.51
N VAL A 11 1.67 -56.65 -53.73
CA VAL A 11 0.47 -55.89 -54.17
C VAL A 11 0.75 -54.42 -53.85
N PRO A 12 0.76 -53.53 -54.80
CA PRO A 12 0.85 -52.09 -54.51
C PRO A 12 -0.51 -51.63 -54.03
N ALA A 13 -0.68 -51.40 -52.77
CA ALA A 13 -1.80 -50.65 -52.22
C ALA A 13 -1.56 -49.18 -52.52
N VAL A 14 -2.25 -48.67 -53.51
CA VAL A 14 -2.39 -47.22 -53.76
C VAL A 14 -3.33 -46.69 -52.66
N LEU A 15 -2.74 -46.19 -51.60
CA LEU A 15 -3.45 -45.36 -50.65
C LEU A 15 -3.48 -43.93 -51.20
N THR A 16 -4.60 -43.58 -51.82
CA THR A 16 -5.00 -42.20 -52.07
C THR A 16 -5.28 -41.56 -50.70
N LEU A 17 -4.27 -40.95 -50.15
CA LEU A 17 -4.44 -39.98 -49.06
C LEU A 17 -4.96 -38.66 -49.70
N SER A 18 -6.24 -38.61 -50.00
CA SER A 18 -6.97 -37.37 -50.10
C SER A 18 -7.53 -37.08 -48.71
N SER A 19 -6.70 -36.57 -47.86
CA SER A 19 -7.13 -35.88 -46.66
C SER A 19 -6.40 -34.54 -46.63
N CYS A 20 -6.75 -33.69 -47.59
CA CYS A 20 -6.81 -32.29 -47.27
C CYS A 20 -8.07 -32.10 -46.44
N VAL A 21 -8.03 -32.44 -45.17
CA VAL A 21 -8.78 -31.70 -44.20
C VAL A 21 -8.07 -30.34 -44.22
N ASP A 22 -8.64 -29.38 -44.92
CA ASP A 22 -8.46 -28.00 -44.53
C ASP A 22 -8.83 -27.95 -43.04
N LEU A 23 -7.82 -28.05 -42.22
CA LEU A 23 -7.87 -27.46 -40.91
C LEU A 23 -7.84 -25.97 -41.25
N ASP A 24 -8.98 -25.41 -41.62
CA ASP A 24 -9.29 -24.05 -41.34
C ASP A 24 -9.11 -23.96 -39.81
N TYR A 25 -7.89 -23.68 -39.42
CA TYR A 25 -7.63 -22.98 -38.19
C TYR A 25 -8.39 -21.68 -38.40
N THR A 26 -9.66 -21.68 -38.07
CA THR A 26 -10.37 -20.43 -37.83
C THR A 26 -9.51 -19.71 -36.81
N GLU A 27 -9.07 -18.52 -37.17
CA GLU A 27 -8.22 -17.65 -36.35
C GLU A 27 -8.86 -17.25 -35.00
N GLU A 28 -9.85 -17.98 -34.53
CA GLU A 28 -10.53 -17.80 -33.24
C GLU A 28 -9.59 -17.98 -32.03
N SER A 29 -8.38 -18.48 -32.21
CA SER A 29 -7.37 -18.57 -31.14
C SER A 29 -6.34 -17.45 -31.15
N VAL A 30 -6.26 -16.62 -32.19
CA VAL A 30 -5.38 -15.46 -32.24
C VAL A 30 -6.19 -14.25 -31.81
N ARG A 31 -5.96 -13.80 -30.58
CA ARG A 31 -6.45 -12.51 -30.09
C ARG A 31 -5.70 -11.39 -30.82
N ASP A 32 -6.22 -10.97 -31.96
CA ASP A 32 -5.72 -9.83 -32.70
C ASP A 32 -6.28 -8.51 -32.15
N GLU A 33 -5.85 -7.40 -32.72
CA GLU A 33 -6.33 -6.07 -32.30
C GLU A 33 -7.85 -5.95 -32.48
N ALA A 34 -8.43 -6.53 -33.53
CA ALA A 34 -9.87 -6.50 -33.78
C ALA A 34 -10.65 -7.25 -32.72
N TRP A 35 -10.12 -8.38 -32.24
CA TRP A 35 -10.71 -9.18 -31.16
C TRP A 35 -10.90 -8.35 -29.88
N ASN A 36 -9.94 -7.48 -29.54
CA ASN A 36 -10.01 -6.64 -28.34
C ASN A 36 -11.23 -5.72 -28.35
N TYR A 37 -11.69 -5.28 -29.52
CA TYR A 37 -12.81 -4.33 -29.66
C TYR A 37 -14.15 -5.00 -29.90
N SER A 38 -14.16 -6.19 -30.45
CA SER A 38 -15.38 -7.00 -30.70
C SER A 38 -15.81 -7.85 -29.51
N ASN A 39 -14.98 -7.96 -28.45
CA ASN A 39 -15.26 -8.75 -27.27
C ASN A 39 -15.28 -7.87 -26.02
N PRO A 40 -16.35 -7.10 -25.77
CA PRO A 40 -16.42 -6.13 -24.69
C PRO A 40 -16.38 -6.76 -23.28
N ASN A 41 -16.69 -8.06 -23.15
CA ASN A 41 -16.60 -8.74 -21.85
C ASN A 41 -15.18 -9.22 -21.50
N ASP A 42 -14.35 -9.52 -22.51
CA ASP A 42 -13.03 -10.13 -22.32
C ASP A 42 -11.88 -9.34 -22.94
N GLY A 43 -12.11 -8.55 -23.97
CA GLY A 43 -11.09 -7.84 -24.73
C GLY A 43 -10.51 -6.66 -23.96
N ILE A 44 -10.83 -5.46 -24.44
CA ILE A 44 -10.31 -4.20 -23.88
C ILE A 44 -10.71 -3.98 -22.40
N LYS A 45 -11.82 -4.59 -21.94
CA LYS A 45 -12.23 -4.56 -20.52
C LYS A 45 -11.16 -5.18 -19.60
N ASN A 46 -10.54 -6.29 -20.02
CA ASN A 46 -9.50 -6.94 -19.22
C ASN A 46 -8.27 -6.04 -19.03
N MET A 47 -7.97 -5.14 -19.99
CA MET A 47 -6.90 -4.15 -19.81
C MET A 47 -7.19 -3.20 -18.64
N VAL A 48 -8.45 -2.82 -18.44
CA VAL A 48 -8.84 -1.97 -17.28
C VAL A 48 -8.55 -2.72 -15.97
N TRP A 49 -8.90 -4.01 -15.90
CA TRP A 49 -8.63 -4.84 -14.73
C TRP A 49 -7.14 -5.10 -14.53
N ASP A 50 -6.36 -5.27 -15.58
CA ASP A 50 -4.91 -5.40 -15.51
C ASP A 50 -4.27 -4.12 -14.94
N VAL A 51 -4.77 -2.95 -15.33
CA VAL A 51 -4.34 -1.66 -14.77
C VAL A 51 -4.67 -1.58 -13.27
N TYR A 52 -5.88 -1.95 -12.85
CA TYR A 52 -6.22 -2.04 -11.42
C TYR A 52 -5.34 -3.06 -10.67
N ALA A 53 -5.08 -4.22 -11.27
CA ALA A 53 -4.27 -5.26 -10.64
C ALA A 53 -2.81 -4.84 -10.41
N GLN A 54 -2.32 -3.86 -11.14
CA GLN A 54 -0.98 -3.30 -10.94
C GLN A 54 -0.89 -2.31 -9.77
N ILE A 55 -2.03 -1.85 -9.22
CA ILE A 55 -2.04 -1.08 -7.97
C ILE A 55 -1.53 -2.00 -6.87
N TYR A 56 -0.37 -1.69 -6.32
CA TYR A 56 0.20 -2.34 -5.13
C TYR A 56 -0.12 -3.81 -4.92
N ASN A 57 0.55 -4.64 -5.66
CA ASN A 57 0.56 -6.07 -5.41
C ASN A 57 1.56 -6.49 -4.33
N ASN A 58 2.35 -5.57 -3.78
CA ASN A 58 3.55 -5.93 -3.03
C ASN A 58 3.38 -5.92 -1.52
N GLU A 59 2.47 -5.11 -0.97
CA GLU A 59 2.36 -4.93 0.48
C GLU A 59 1.79 -6.16 1.17
N PHE A 60 0.84 -6.83 0.53
CA PHE A 60 0.37 -8.17 0.88
C PHE A 60 0.97 -9.26 0.01
N ALA A 61 2.13 -9.04 -0.62
CA ALA A 61 2.82 -10.11 -1.32
C ALA A 61 3.02 -11.30 -0.38
N ALA A 62 2.96 -12.50 -0.92
CA ALA A 62 2.91 -13.76 -0.19
C ALA A 62 3.94 -13.89 0.96
N ASN A 63 5.02 -13.14 0.90
CA ASN A 63 6.09 -13.20 1.90
C ASN A 63 6.24 -11.93 2.73
N SER A 64 5.43 -10.89 2.53
CA SER A 64 5.56 -9.57 3.19
C SER A 64 6.95 -8.94 3.09
N GLU A 65 7.83 -9.45 2.22
CA GLU A 65 9.25 -9.03 2.12
C GLU A 65 9.44 -7.62 1.57
N ASN A 66 8.36 -7.00 1.08
CA ASN A 66 8.37 -5.64 0.54
C ASN A 66 7.58 -4.66 1.41
N TYR A 67 7.19 -5.07 2.62
CA TYR A 67 6.43 -4.23 3.52
C TYR A 67 7.31 -3.14 4.11
N HIS A 68 7.12 -1.90 3.69
CA HIS A 68 8.01 -0.79 4.05
C HIS A 68 8.10 -0.52 5.56
N ALA A 69 7.09 -0.89 6.35
CA ALA A 69 7.14 -0.77 7.81
C ALA A 69 8.42 -1.38 8.40
N SER A 70 8.90 -2.51 7.85
CA SER A 70 10.10 -3.19 8.33
C SER A 70 11.43 -2.46 8.08
N VAL A 71 11.40 -1.36 7.34
CA VAL A 71 12.58 -0.49 7.12
C VAL A 71 12.39 0.91 7.68
N THR A 72 11.34 1.10 8.47
CA THR A 72 11.07 2.32 9.25
C THR A 72 11.33 2.07 10.74
N ASP A 73 11.07 3.06 11.57
CA ASP A 73 11.06 2.91 13.03
C ASP A 73 9.87 2.07 13.55
N GLU A 74 8.92 1.67 12.66
CA GLU A 74 7.79 0.81 13.04
C GLU A 74 8.19 -0.63 13.33
N ALA A 75 9.12 -1.20 12.54
CA ALA A 75 9.39 -2.64 12.59
C ALA A 75 10.78 -3.04 12.06
N GLU A 76 11.09 -4.32 12.24
CA GLU A 76 12.14 -5.05 11.54
C GLU A 76 11.58 -6.33 10.92
N PHE A 77 12.19 -6.79 9.82
CA PHE A 77 11.82 -8.07 9.24
C PHE A 77 12.56 -9.21 9.94
N ALA A 78 11.86 -10.29 10.29
CA ALA A 78 12.42 -11.40 11.09
C ALA A 78 13.66 -12.04 10.46
N LEU A 79 13.74 -12.11 9.13
CA LEU A 79 14.88 -12.68 8.42
C LEU A 79 15.84 -11.57 7.96
N ALA A 80 17.03 -11.51 8.52
CA ALA A 80 18.07 -10.56 8.15
C ALA A 80 18.47 -10.62 6.67
N THR A 81 18.28 -11.77 6.02
CA THR A 81 18.58 -11.99 4.59
C THR A 81 17.47 -11.53 3.64
N ALA A 82 16.32 -11.07 4.15
CA ALA A 82 15.23 -10.61 3.31
C ALA A 82 15.62 -9.42 2.43
N ASN A 83 15.10 -9.41 1.19
CA ASN A 83 15.43 -8.39 0.20
C ASN A 83 15.13 -6.96 0.68
N ILE A 84 14.09 -6.78 1.50
CA ILE A 84 13.72 -5.49 2.08
C ILE A 84 14.88 -4.84 2.86
N ASN A 85 15.72 -5.63 3.52
CA ASN A 85 16.80 -5.14 4.38
C ASN A 85 17.92 -4.43 3.63
N LYS A 86 18.00 -4.55 2.29
CA LYS A 86 18.99 -3.77 1.52
C LYS A 86 18.79 -2.26 1.65
N PHE A 87 17.59 -1.80 1.97
CA PHE A 87 17.30 -0.39 2.25
C PHE A 87 18.05 0.10 3.50
N VAL A 88 18.13 -0.73 4.55
CA VAL A 88 18.71 -0.36 5.86
C VAL A 88 20.15 -0.83 6.07
N ASN A 89 20.67 -1.74 5.23
CA ASN A 89 22.04 -2.30 5.36
C ASN A 89 23.05 -1.74 4.35
N GLY A 90 22.67 -0.75 3.54
CA GLY A 90 23.53 -0.13 2.52
C GLY A 90 23.63 -0.91 1.21
N GLY A 91 22.88 -2.00 1.03
CA GLY A 91 22.87 -2.81 -0.20
C GLY A 91 22.03 -2.22 -1.34
N TRP A 92 21.39 -1.10 -1.12
CA TRP A 92 20.54 -0.43 -2.10
C TRP A 92 21.33 0.43 -3.08
N SER A 93 21.10 0.23 -4.38
CA SER A 93 21.78 0.98 -5.44
C SER A 93 20.94 1.02 -6.74
N PRO A 94 21.30 1.87 -7.71
CA PRO A 94 20.64 1.88 -9.03
C PRO A 94 20.68 0.54 -9.76
N ALA A 95 21.74 -0.24 -9.58
CA ALA A 95 21.88 -1.59 -10.15
C ALA A 95 21.20 -2.68 -9.33
N ASN A 96 20.90 -2.41 -8.06
CA ASN A 96 20.18 -3.29 -7.15
C ASN A 96 19.00 -2.54 -6.53
N PRO A 97 17.94 -2.25 -7.32
CA PRO A 97 16.83 -1.43 -6.87
C PRO A 97 16.05 -2.11 -5.74
N PHE A 98 15.53 -1.29 -4.83
CA PHE A 98 14.70 -1.73 -3.72
C PHE A 98 13.29 -2.12 -4.19
N SER A 99 12.77 -1.41 -5.18
CA SER A 99 11.40 -1.54 -5.68
C SER A 99 11.39 -1.52 -7.21
N ASN A 100 10.35 -2.07 -7.80
CA ASN A 100 10.09 -2.05 -9.23
C ASN A 100 8.97 -1.06 -9.62
N THR A 101 8.68 -0.09 -8.77
CA THR A 101 7.62 0.93 -8.97
C THR A 101 7.74 1.61 -10.33
N TRP A 102 8.96 1.91 -10.79
CA TRP A 102 9.20 2.50 -12.11
C TRP A 102 8.59 1.65 -13.24
N VAL A 103 8.98 0.38 -13.30
CA VAL A 103 8.56 -0.53 -14.38
C VAL A 103 7.06 -0.77 -14.34
N LYS A 104 6.50 -1.03 -13.17
CA LYS A 104 5.06 -1.27 -13.00
C LYS A 104 4.22 -0.07 -13.39
N SER A 105 4.59 1.12 -12.89
CA SER A 105 3.82 2.32 -13.17
C SER A 105 3.84 2.69 -14.66
N TYR A 106 5.01 2.63 -15.31
CA TYR A 106 5.08 2.94 -16.75
C TYR A 106 4.40 1.87 -17.62
N ARG A 107 4.37 0.61 -17.17
CA ARG A 107 3.57 -0.42 -17.84
C ARG A 107 2.08 -0.09 -17.75
N ALA A 108 1.57 0.21 -16.57
CA ALA A 108 0.18 0.60 -16.37
C ALA A 108 -0.17 1.86 -17.18
N LEU A 109 0.71 2.87 -17.20
CA LEU A 109 0.52 4.08 -18.00
C LEU A 109 0.45 3.80 -19.50
N ALA A 110 1.28 2.89 -20.01
CA ALA A 110 1.22 2.50 -21.43
C ALA A 110 -0.11 1.81 -21.78
N GLU A 111 -0.60 0.92 -20.91
CA GLU A 111 -1.91 0.26 -21.06
C GLU A 111 -3.05 1.28 -21.00
N ILE A 112 -3.00 2.25 -20.09
CA ILE A 112 -3.97 3.35 -19.99
C ILE A 112 -4.00 4.19 -21.28
N HIS A 113 -2.84 4.59 -21.77
CA HIS A 113 -2.77 5.43 -22.99
C HIS A 113 -3.32 4.67 -24.20
N TYR A 114 -2.91 3.41 -24.37
CA TYR A 114 -3.45 2.56 -25.42
C TYR A 114 -4.97 2.45 -25.35
N TYR A 115 -5.53 2.22 -24.17
CA TYR A 115 -6.97 2.14 -23.97
C TYR A 115 -7.65 3.46 -24.33
N LEU A 116 -7.20 4.58 -23.79
CA LEU A 116 -7.82 5.89 -24.00
C LEU A 116 -7.80 6.32 -25.48
N GLU A 117 -6.76 5.93 -26.22
CA GLU A 117 -6.65 6.20 -27.65
C GLU A 117 -7.57 5.31 -28.51
N ASN A 118 -7.97 4.14 -28.01
CA ASN A 118 -8.65 3.12 -28.81
C ASN A 118 -10.07 2.77 -28.35
N ILE A 119 -10.54 3.25 -27.20
CA ILE A 119 -11.87 2.92 -26.66
C ILE A 119 -13.01 3.23 -27.63
N HIS A 120 -12.85 4.25 -28.48
CA HIS A 120 -13.84 4.62 -29.48
C HIS A 120 -14.08 3.57 -30.57
N LYS A 121 -13.21 2.55 -30.68
CA LYS A 121 -13.34 1.43 -31.59
C LYS A 121 -14.28 0.34 -31.07
N VAL A 122 -14.64 0.38 -29.77
CA VAL A 122 -15.52 -0.63 -29.16
C VAL A 122 -16.94 -0.44 -29.68
N ASP A 123 -17.50 -1.50 -30.25
CA ASP A 123 -18.88 -1.55 -30.70
C ASP A 123 -19.70 -2.49 -29.80
N LEU A 124 -20.67 -1.95 -29.10
CA LEU A 124 -21.58 -2.70 -28.24
C LEU A 124 -22.90 -3.07 -28.92
N SER A 125 -23.08 -2.76 -30.19
CA SER A 125 -24.37 -2.90 -30.90
C SER A 125 -24.87 -4.35 -30.97
N GLU A 126 -23.97 -5.33 -31.01
CA GLU A 126 -24.33 -6.76 -31.03
C GLU A 126 -25.00 -7.20 -29.72
N TYR A 127 -24.73 -6.52 -28.62
CA TYR A 127 -25.22 -6.84 -27.27
C TYR A 127 -26.53 -6.10 -26.90
N GLN A 128 -27.07 -5.26 -27.81
CA GLN A 128 -28.20 -4.37 -27.54
C GLN A 128 -29.48 -5.05 -27.02
N TYR A 129 -29.62 -6.36 -27.25
CA TYR A 129 -30.78 -7.15 -26.81
C TYR A 129 -30.49 -7.98 -25.54
N GLU A 130 -29.30 -7.90 -25.00
CA GLU A 130 -28.96 -8.57 -23.76
C GLU A 130 -29.46 -7.79 -22.54
N SER A 131 -29.87 -8.50 -21.49
CA SER A 131 -30.34 -7.87 -20.24
C SER A 131 -29.26 -7.02 -19.54
N THR A 132 -27.99 -7.28 -19.80
CA THR A 132 -26.81 -6.60 -19.26
C THR A 132 -26.33 -5.43 -20.09
N TYR A 133 -26.98 -5.14 -21.24
CA TYR A 133 -26.51 -4.10 -22.16
C TYR A 133 -26.39 -2.71 -21.53
N ALA A 134 -27.39 -2.30 -20.73
CA ALA A 134 -27.39 -0.99 -20.08
C ALA A 134 -26.19 -0.85 -19.10
N ASP A 135 -25.91 -1.90 -18.32
CA ASP A 135 -24.79 -1.94 -17.39
C ASP A 135 -23.45 -1.90 -18.14
N MET A 136 -23.36 -2.63 -19.27
CA MET A 136 -22.18 -2.63 -20.12
C MET A 136 -21.91 -1.23 -20.71
N VAL A 137 -22.93 -0.57 -21.25
CA VAL A 137 -22.80 0.81 -21.77
C VAL A 137 -22.30 1.76 -20.67
N LEU A 138 -22.90 1.69 -19.48
CA LEU A 138 -22.49 2.52 -18.33
C LEU A 138 -21.03 2.26 -17.93
N GLN A 139 -20.62 1.00 -17.87
CA GLN A 139 -19.23 0.64 -17.59
C GLN A 139 -18.26 1.27 -18.59
N TYR A 140 -18.52 1.11 -19.88
CA TYR A 140 -17.66 1.67 -20.94
C TYR A 140 -17.64 3.20 -20.96
N GLN A 141 -18.70 3.85 -20.53
CA GLN A 141 -18.72 5.31 -20.34
C GLN A 141 -17.85 5.76 -19.15
N LEU A 142 -17.75 4.95 -18.08
CA LEU A 142 -16.98 5.28 -16.89
C LEU A 142 -15.49 4.95 -17.02
N PHE A 143 -15.12 3.90 -17.74
CA PHE A 143 -13.72 3.46 -17.86
C PHE A 143 -12.72 4.55 -18.24
N PRO A 144 -12.99 5.47 -19.17
CA PRO A 144 -12.04 6.55 -19.46
C PRO A 144 -11.74 7.45 -18.25
N TYR A 145 -12.72 7.71 -17.41
CA TYR A 145 -12.54 8.54 -16.21
C TYR A 145 -11.78 7.78 -15.12
N GLU A 146 -12.09 6.50 -14.94
CA GLU A 146 -11.36 5.64 -14.01
C GLU A 146 -9.90 5.47 -14.41
N LEU A 147 -9.63 5.25 -15.69
CA LEU A 147 -8.26 5.13 -16.19
C LEU A 147 -7.47 6.44 -16.08
N ARG A 148 -8.12 7.59 -16.22
CA ARG A 148 -7.49 8.88 -15.96
C ARG A 148 -7.23 9.07 -14.47
N PHE A 149 -8.12 8.62 -13.57
CA PHE A 149 -7.83 8.56 -12.14
C PHE A 149 -6.62 7.66 -11.86
N LEU A 150 -6.56 6.46 -12.45
CA LEU A 150 -5.44 5.54 -12.30
C LEU A 150 -4.14 6.11 -12.88
N ARG A 151 -4.20 6.87 -13.99
CA ARG A 151 -3.07 7.62 -14.54
C ARG A 151 -2.52 8.62 -13.53
N ALA A 152 -3.39 9.40 -12.91
CA ALA A 152 -3.02 10.32 -11.86
C ALA A 152 -2.39 9.59 -10.66
N TYR A 153 -2.96 8.46 -10.26
CA TYR A 153 -2.43 7.61 -9.18
C TYR A 153 -1.02 7.09 -9.49
N TYR A 154 -0.79 6.54 -10.69
CA TYR A 154 0.54 6.02 -11.06
C TYR A 154 1.58 7.13 -11.19
N TYR A 155 1.20 8.32 -11.66
CA TYR A 155 2.10 9.48 -11.64
C TYR A 155 2.38 9.96 -10.22
N PHE A 156 1.42 9.90 -9.31
CA PHE A 156 1.66 10.18 -7.90
C PHE A 156 2.67 9.18 -7.30
N GLU A 157 2.52 7.89 -7.57
CA GLU A 157 3.47 6.87 -7.14
C GLU A 157 4.89 7.09 -7.69
N LEU A 158 4.99 7.48 -8.95
CA LEU A 158 6.28 7.80 -9.58
C LEU A 158 6.92 9.05 -8.97
N VAL A 159 6.19 10.16 -8.87
CA VAL A 159 6.75 11.44 -8.40
C VAL A 159 7.11 11.39 -6.91
N LYS A 160 6.30 10.76 -6.06
CA LYS A 160 6.63 10.60 -4.63
C LYS A 160 7.89 9.73 -4.44
N THR A 161 8.11 8.76 -5.34
CA THR A 161 9.22 7.81 -5.25
C THR A 161 10.52 8.37 -5.83
N TYR A 162 10.45 8.97 -7.03
CA TYR A 162 11.62 9.34 -7.82
C TYR A 162 11.83 10.85 -7.98
N GLY A 163 10.90 11.68 -7.55
CA GLY A 163 10.93 13.11 -7.84
C GLY A 163 10.58 13.39 -9.30
N ASP A 164 11.48 14.04 -10.03
CA ASP A 164 11.28 14.27 -11.45
C ASP A 164 11.16 12.96 -12.22
N VAL A 165 10.16 12.85 -13.12
CA VAL A 165 9.90 11.64 -13.91
C VAL A 165 9.39 12.01 -15.31
N PRO A 166 9.58 11.19 -16.33
CA PRO A 166 8.97 11.42 -17.64
C PRO A 166 7.45 11.51 -17.55
N LEU A 167 6.88 12.64 -17.93
CA LEU A 167 5.44 12.84 -18.06
C LEU A 167 5.02 12.55 -19.50
N VAL A 168 4.35 11.42 -19.69
CA VAL A 168 3.87 10.91 -20.96
C VAL A 168 2.34 10.81 -20.88
N THR A 169 1.64 11.22 -21.92
CA THR A 169 0.17 11.24 -21.96
C THR A 169 -0.43 10.54 -23.19
N THR A 170 0.42 9.91 -23.98
CA THR A 170 0.06 9.19 -25.21
C THR A 170 0.88 7.92 -25.35
N THR A 171 0.44 7.01 -26.19
CA THR A 171 1.24 5.82 -26.55
C THR A 171 2.52 6.22 -27.27
N LEU A 172 3.64 5.65 -26.86
CA LEU A 172 4.96 5.93 -27.45
C LEU A 172 5.48 4.74 -28.24
N THR A 173 6.14 5.01 -29.35
CA THR A 173 7.02 4.04 -30.02
C THR A 173 8.28 3.80 -29.16
N ASN A 174 8.97 2.66 -29.37
CA ASN A 174 10.22 2.35 -28.67
C ASN A 174 11.27 3.47 -28.78
N GLY A 175 11.38 4.11 -29.97
CA GLY A 175 12.31 5.22 -30.18
C GLY A 175 11.96 6.45 -29.34
N GLN A 176 10.67 6.78 -29.26
CA GLN A 176 10.18 7.89 -28.43
C GLN A 176 10.38 7.58 -26.95
N ALA A 177 10.02 6.38 -26.49
CA ALA A 177 10.18 5.95 -25.09
C ALA A 177 11.65 6.05 -24.63
N ASN A 178 12.59 5.70 -25.51
CA ASN A 178 14.03 5.78 -25.22
C ASN A 178 14.62 7.19 -25.40
N SER A 179 13.81 8.22 -25.63
CA SER A 179 14.25 9.60 -25.81
C SER A 179 13.57 10.62 -24.89
N VAL A 180 12.59 10.20 -24.08
CA VAL A 180 11.88 11.08 -23.15
C VAL A 180 12.83 11.66 -22.09
N LYS A 181 12.52 12.88 -21.65
CA LYS A 181 13.23 13.53 -20.53
C LYS A 181 12.40 13.48 -19.28
N ARG A 182 13.03 13.65 -18.14
CA ARG A 182 12.34 13.84 -16.86
C ARG A 182 11.67 15.22 -16.85
N THR A 183 10.43 15.25 -16.39
CA THR A 183 9.64 16.46 -16.13
C THR A 183 9.81 16.83 -14.67
N PRO A 184 9.96 18.11 -14.30
CA PRO A 184 10.07 18.53 -12.91
C PRO A 184 8.88 18.07 -12.05
N ALA A 185 9.16 17.65 -10.83
CA ALA A 185 8.15 17.09 -9.91
C ALA A 185 6.91 18.00 -9.73
N ASN A 186 7.13 19.33 -9.66
CA ASN A 186 6.00 20.26 -9.53
C ASN A 186 5.05 20.22 -10.74
N GLU A 187 5.58 20.13 -11.94
CA GLU A 187 4.75 20.01 -13.16
C GLU A 187 3.99 18.68 -13.19
N VAL A 188 4.59 17.61 -12.66
CA VAL A 188 3.91 16.31 -12.52
C VAL A 188 2.79 16.40 -11.49
N PHE A 189 2.99 17.06 -10.34
CA PHE A 189 1.93 17.31 -9.37
C PHE A 189 0.79 18.14 -9.97
N ASP A 190 1.10 19.20 -10.71
CA ASP A 190 0.10 20.05 -11.38
C ASP A 190 -0.74 19.23 -12.39
N PHE A 191 -0.09 18.35 -13.15
CA PHE A 191 -0.78 17.41 -14.03
C PHE A 191 -1.73 16.49 -13.29
N ILE A 192 -1.29 15.87 -12.18
CA ILE A 192 -2.10 14.98 -11.35
C ILE A 192 -3.34 15.70 -10.84
N ILE A 193 -3.18 16.90 -10.28
CA ILE A 193 -4.27 17.71 -9.74
C ILE A 193 -5.29 18.04 -10.83
N LYS A 194 -4.81 18.46 -12.00
CA LYS A 194 -5.67 18.76 -13.14
C LYS A 194 -6.46 17.54 -13.62
N GLU A 195 -5.81 16.38 -13.75
CA GLU A 195 -6.48 15.12 -14.12
C GLU A 195 -7.62 14.79 -13.13
N LEU A 196 -7.36 14.90 -11.83
CA LEU A 196 -8.32 14.58 -10.78
C LEU A 196 -9.51 15.56 -10.77
N ASP A 197 -9.26 16.86 -10.98
CA ASP A 197 -10.31 17.87 -11.07
C ASP A 197 -11.22 17.64 -12.27
N GLU A 198 -10.65 17.20 -13.38
CA GLU A 198 -11.41 16.93 -14.60
C GLU A 198 -12.24 15.64 -14.52
N VAL A 199 -11.79 14.60 -13.80
CA VAL A 199 -12.50 13.31 -13.79
C VAL A 199 -13.44 13.14 -12.59
N ALA A 200 -13.17 13.77 -11.45
CA ALA A 200 -13.97 13.60 -10.24
C ALA A 200 -15.49 13.83 -10.46
N PRO A 201 -15.95 14.84 -11.22
CA PRO A 201 -17.39 15.05 -11.43
C PRO A 201 -18.09 13.89 -12.16
N TYR A 202 -17.38 13.10 -12.94
CA TYR A 202 -17.93 12.01 -13.75
C TYR A 202 -17.84 10.65 -13.06
N LEU A 203 -17.01 10.51 -12.03
CA LEU A 203 -16.92 9.28 -11.25
C LEU A 203 -18.11 9.16 -10.29
N PRO A 204 -18.66 7.95 -10.08
CA PRO A 204 -19.72 7.72 -9.10
C PRO A 204 -19.23 7.98 -7.67
N LEU A 205 -20.15 8.28 -6.75
CA LEU A 205 -19.83 8.43 -5.33
C LEU A 205 -19.42 7.10 -4.69
N ASN A 206 -20.13 6.05 -5.06
CA ASN A 206 -19.84 4.67 -4.65
C ASN A 206 -20.37 3.71 -5.72
N TYR A 207 -19.96 2.44 -5.66
CA TYR A 207 -20.41 1.40 -6.57
C TYR A 207 -21.47 0.46 -5.95
N ASN A 208 -21.83 0.65 -4.69
CA ASN A 208 -22.80 -0.22 -4.00
C ASN A 208 -24.22 -0.08 -4.55
N GLU A 209 -24.53 1.08 -5.11
CA GLU A 209 -25.86 1.44 -5.60
C GLU A 209 -25.95 1.37 -7.14
N GLU A 210 -24.84 1.10 -7.83
CA GLU A 210 -24.78 1.03 -9.29
C GLU A 210 -24.91 -0.43 -9.76
N PRO A 211 -25.98 -0.80 -10.45
CA PRO A 211 -26.20 -2.15 -10.95
C PRO A 211 -25.03 -2.65 -11.81
N GLY A 212 -24.61 -3.88 -11.62
CA GLY A 212 -23.53 -4.51 -12.40
C GLY A 212 -22.13 -3.95 -12.14
N MET A 213 -21.96 -3.07 -11.15
CA MET A 213 -20.67 -2.48 -10.81
C MET A 213 -19.95 -3.24 -9.70
N GLU A 214 -18.64 -3.27 -9.78
CA GLU A 214 -17.79 -3.95 -8.81
C GLU A 214 -17.24 -2.97 -7.78
N ILE A 215 -17.34 -3.32 -6.49
CA ILE A 215 -16.78 -2.55 -5.38
C ILE A 215 -15.24 -2.54 -5.50
N GLY A 216 -14.60 -1.41 -5.13
CA GLY A 216 -13.14 -1.25 -5.19
C GLY A 216 -12.65 -0.50 -6.42
N ARG A 217 -13.56 -0.08 -7.31
CA ARG A 217 -13.22 0.80 -8.44
C ARG A 217 -13.06 2.25 -7.98
N ALA A 218 -12.43 3.08 -8.81
CA ALA A 218 -12.20 4.49 -8.55
C ALA A 218 -13.51 5.27 -8.38
N THR A 219 -13.64 5.98 -7.28
CA THR A 219 -14.80 6.80 -6.94
C THR A 219 -14.46 8.29 -6.98
N ARG A 220 -15.48 9.14 -6.99
CA ARG A 220 -15.32 10.59 -6.83
C ARG A 220 -14.58 10.94 -5.56
N VAL A 221 -14.92 10.26 -4.46
CA VAL A 221 -14.26 10.49 -3.16
C VAL A 221 -12.78 10.11 -3.21
N ALA A 222 -12.44 8.98 -3.88
CA ALA A 222 -11.06 8.57 -4.09
C ALA A 222 -10.25 9.60 -4.90
N ALA A 223 -10.89 10.23 -5.90
CA ALA A 223 -10.23 11.29 -6.68
C ALA A 223 -9.91 12.52 -5.82
N TYR A 224 -10.84 12.97 -4.97
CA TYR A 224 -10.58 14.10 -4.07
C TYR A 224 -9.58 13.73 -2.97
N ALA A 225 -9.58 12.50 -2.45
CA ALA A 225 -8.59 12.05 -1.47
C ALA A 225 -7.18 11.99 -2.08
N LEU A 226 -7.04 11.48 -3.30
CA LEU A 226 -5.75 11.50 -4.02
C LEU A 226 -5.28 12.93 -4.30
N LYS A 227 -6.19 13.85 -4.64
CA LYS A 227 -5.86 15.28 -4.80
C LYS A 227 -5.33 15.88 -3.51
N ALA A 228 -6.01 15.65 -2.38
CA ALA A 228 -5.56 16.16 -1.07
C ALA A 228 -4.17 15.63 -0.70
N ARG A 229 -3.93 14.31 -0.84
CA ARG A 229 -2.61 13.72 -0.62
C ARG A 229 -1.55 14.28 -1.57
N THR A 230 -1.88 14.49 -2.84
CA THR A 230 -0.96 15.07 -3.83
C THR A 230 -0.53 16.47 -3.45
N LEU A 231 -1.47 17.32 -3.05
CA LEU A 231 -1.20 18.69 -2.58
C LEU A 231 -0.37 18.69 -1.29
N LEU A 232 -0.64 17.79 -0.33
CA LEU A 232 0.17 17.65 0.88
C LEU A 232 1.62 17.30 0.55
N TYR A 233 1.85 16.37 -0.39
CA TYR A 233 3.21 16.00 -0.82
C TYR A 233 3.90 17.17 -1.53
N ALA A 234 3.21 17.86 -2.45
CA ALA A 234 3.73 19.03 -3.15
C ALA A 234 4.07 20.19 -2.19
N ALA A 235 3.36 20.29 -1.05
CA ALA A 235 3.63 21.27 0.00
C ALA A 235 4.76 20.85 0.96
N SER A 236 5.11 19.55 1.02
CA SER A 236 6.05 19.01 2.01
C SER A 236 7.51 19.40 1.72
N PRO A 237 8.40 19.44 2.73
CA PRO A 237 9.78 19.94 2.63
C PRO A 237 10.63 19.32 1.53
N LEU A 238 10.36 18.07 1.13
CA LEU A 238 11.08 17.41 0.04
C LEU A 238 10.86 18.08 -1.32
N PHE A 239 9.65 18.61 -1.58
CA PHE A 239 9.24 19.19 -2.86
C PHE A 239 9.03 20.70 -2.78
N ASN A 240 8.74 21.23 -1.60
CA ASN A 240 8.54 22.65 -1.30
C ASN A 240 9.75 23.24 -0.58
N THR A 241 10.89 23.30 -1.25
CA THR A 241 12.17 23.73 -0.64
C THR A 241 12.19 25.21 -0.24
N LYS A 242 11.27 26.02 -0.78
CA LYS A 242 11.09 27.43 -0.44
C LYS A 242 10.11 27.67 0.70
N ASN A 243 9.50 26.61 1.23
CA ASN A 243 8.44 26.65 2.24
C ASN A 243 7.31 27.63 1.86
N ASP A 244 6.84 27.53 0.62
CA ASP A 244 5.71 28.31 0.14
C ASP A 244 4.45 27.90 0.91
N LYS A 245 3.91 28.83 1.69
CA LYS A 245 2.74 28.62 2.54
C LYS A 245 1.45 28.45 1.74
N SER A 246 1.38 28.98 0.51
CA SER A 246 0.19 28.83 -0.33
C SER A 246 -0.06 27.37 -0.68
N LYS A 247 0.98 26.58 -0.89
CA LYS A 247 0.85 25.14 -1.14
C LYS A 247 0.25 24.38 0.05
N TRP A 248 0.61 24.78 1.27
CA TRP A 248 0.00 24.22 2.48
C TRP A 248 -1.47 24.63 2.62
N ALA A 249 -1.82 25.86 2.25
CA ALA A 249 -3.19 26.34 2.23
C ALA A 249 -4.05 25.50 1.27
N GLU A 250 -3.57 25.29 0.04
CA GLU A 250 -4.25 24.44 -0.96
C GLU A 250 -4.44 23.00 -0.47
N ALA A 251 -3.44 22.43 0.22
CA ALA A 251 -3.53 21.09 0.80
C ALA A 251 -4.58 21.03 1.92
N ALA A 252 -4.63 22.08 2.80
CA ALA A 252 -5.62 22.16 3.86
C ALA A 252 -7.05 22.27 3.30
N GLU A 253 -7.26 23.12 2.31
CA GLU A 253 -8.57 23.28 1.65
C GLU A 253 -9.03 21.98 0.97
N ALA A 254 -8.13 21.26 0.29
CA ALA A 254 -8.47 20.02 -0.38
C ALA A 254 -8.83 18.90 0.60
N ALA A 255 -8.09 18.73 1.69
CA ALA A 255 -8.41 17.75 2.73
C ALA A 255 -9.73 18.13 3.45
N LYS A 256 -9.91 19.41 3.76
CA LYS A 256 -11.14 19.94 4.37
C LYS A 256 -12.37 19.69 3.50
N TYR A 257 -12.24 19.86 2.19
CA TYR A 257 -13.31 19.58 1.24
C TYR A 257 -13.82 18.13 1.36
N VAL A 258 -12.92 17.15 1.48
CA VAL A 258 -13.31 15.76 1.69
C VAL A 258 -13.99 15.57 3.05
N ILE A 259 -13.45 16.16 4.11
CA ILE A 259 -14.03 16.09 5.47
C ILE A 259 -15.46 16.64 5.49
N ASP A 260 -15.67 17.81 4.91
CA ASP A 260 -16.97 18.50 4.93
C ASP A 260 -18.06 17.75 4.18
N ASN A 261 -17.69 17.07 3.11
CA ASN A 261 -18.63 16.32 2.28
C ASN A 261 -18.75 14.84 2.67
N ALA A 262 -17.89 14.32 3.54
CA ALA A 262 -17.82 12.90 3.88
C ALA A 262 -19.18 12.33 4.29
N LYS A 263 -19.94 13.04 5.13
CA LYS A 263 -21.27 12.61 5.58
C LYS A 263 -22.24 12.44 4.43
N ASP A 264 -22.30 13.41 3.52
CA ASP A 264 -23.20 13.40 2.36
C ASP A 264 -22.81 12.33 1.35
N TRP A 265 -21.54 11.95 1.33
CA TRP A 265 -20.99 10.85 0.52
C TRP A 265 -21.09 9.47 1.19
N GLY A 266 -21.69 9.40 2.39
CA GLY A 266 -21.85 8.15 3.13
C GLY A 266 -20.56 7.63 3.78
N ILE A 267 -19.52 8.47 3.87
CA ILE A 267 -18.24 8.17 4.51
C ILE A 267 -18.27 8.68 5.95
N LYS A 268 -17.80 7.87 6.89
CA LYS A 268 -17.67 8.26 8.30
C LYS A 268 -16.58 7.44 8.98
N LEU A 269 -16.04 7.97 10.07
CA LEU A 269 -15.12 7.20 10.91
C LEU A 269 -15.78 5.91 11.40
N ASP A 270 -15.01 4.85 11.46
CA ASP A 270 -15.39 3.54 11.97
C ASP A 270 -14.57 3.20 13.21
N ALA A 271 -14.95 2.16 13.94
CA ALA A 271 -14.09 1.64 14.99
C ALA A 271 -12.75 1.17 14.42
N TYR A 272 -11.66 1.51 15.11
CA TYR A 272 -10.31 1.22 14.61
C TYR A 272 -10.11 -0.28 14.29
N ALA A 273 -10.73 -1.17 15.10
CA ALA A 273 -10.65 -2.61 14.88
C ALA A 273 -11.36 -3.11 13.60
N ASN A 274 -12.26 -2.32 13.01
CA ASN A 274 -13.01 -2.69 11.81
C ASN A 274 -12.26 -2.36 10.50
N LEU A 275 -11.12 -1.67 10.58
CA LEU A 275 -10.39 -1.18 9.40
C LEU A 275 -9.53 -2.25 8.74
N TRP A 276 -9.24 -3.34 9.42
CA TRP A 276 -8.47 -4.47 8.89
C TRP A 276 -9.05 -5.78 9.40
N GLY A 277 -9.40 -6.64 8.57
CA GLY A 277 -10.06 -7.90 8.84
C GLY A 277 -10.90 -8.31 7.66
N HIS A 278 -11.65 -9.37 7.79
CA HIS A 278 -12.42 -9.96 6.70
C HIS A 278 -13.41 -8.96 6.07
N ASP A 279 -14.04 -8.13 6.88
CA ASP A 279 -15.09 -7.20 6.45
C ASP A 279 -14.60 -5.74 6.26
N ALA A 280 -13.30 -5.51 6.38
CA ALA A 280 -12.69 -4.18 6.28
C ALA A 280 -13.03 -3.46 4.96
N PHE A 281 -13.23 -4.22 3.88
CA PHE A 281 -13.62 -3.69 2.58
C PHE A 281 -14.99 -2.98 2.58
N PHE A 282 -15.83 -3.27 3.55
CA PHE A 282 -17.15 -2.66 3.72
C PHE A 282 -17.18 -1.57 4.80
N SER A 283 -16.03 -1.24 5.39
CA SER A 283 -15.94 -0.17 6.37
C SER A 283 -16.37 1.17 5.75
N LYS A 284 -17.15 1.93 6.49
CA LYS A 284 -17.61 3.27 6.08
C LYS A 284 -16.49 4.30 6.10
N GLU A 285 -15.36 4.00 6.72
CA GLU A 285 -14.17 4.86 6.74
C GLU A 285 -13.30 4.67 5.49
N LEU A 286 -13.39 3.49 4.84
CA LEU A 286 -12.61 3.19 3.65
C LEU A 286 -13.07 4.06 2.48
N ILE A 287 -12.15 4.84 1.92
CA ILE A 287 -12.38 5.65 0.71
C ILE A 287 -11.94 4.87 -0.54
N PHE A 288 -10.77 4.26 -0.48
CA PHE A 288 -10.25 3.43 -1.56
C PHE A 288 -9.35 2.35 -1.00
N GLY A 289 -9.56 1.12 -1.43
CA GLY A 289 -8.80 -0.04 -0.96
C GLY A 289 -8.74 -1.13 -2.00
N ILE A 290 -7.78 -2.02 -1.82
CA ILE A 290 -7.56 -3.18 -2.69
C ILE A 290 -8.01 -4.43 -1.95
N GLY A 291 -9.12 -5.00 -2.41
CA GLY A 291 -9.59 -6.30 -1.91
C GLY A 291 -8.73 -7.44 -2.46
N ARG A 292 -8.34 -8.35 -1.57
CA ARG A 292 -7.71 -9.62 -1.93
C ARG A 292 -8.71 -10.75 -1.75
N GLY A 293 -8.71 -11.68 -2.67
CA GLY A 293 -9.44 -12.93 -2.53
C GLY A 293 -9.04 -13.68 -1.25
N GLU A 294 -9.87 -14.63 -0.84
CA GLU A 294 -9.59 -15.43 0.35
C GLU A 294 -8.29 -16.23 0.20
N ASN A 295 -7.36 -15.99 1.11
CA ASN A 295 -6.09 -16.70 1.26
C ASN A 295 -5.61 -16.64 2.71
N ASN A 296 -4.47 -17.25 3.02
CA ASN A 296 -3.82 -17.20 4.34
C ASN A 296 -2.32 -16.93 4.24
N ASP A 297 -1.89 -16.33 3.15
CA ASP A 297 -0.48 -16.09 2.90
C ASP A 297 0.07 -15.02 3.84
N PHE A 298 -0.73 -14.01 4.18
CA PHE A 298 -0.33 -12.97 5.11
C PHE A 298 -0.19 -13.49 6.55
N GLU A 299 -1.08 -14.39 6.98
CA GLU A 299 -1.00 -15.08 8.28
C GLU A 299 0.25 -15.97 8.35
N LYS A 300 0.50 -16.81 7.32
CA LYS A 300 1.72 -17.61 7.24
C LYS A 300 2.98 -16.75 7.29
N ALA A 301 2.97 -15.62 6.61
CA ALA A 301 4.09 -14.71 6.61
C ALA A 301 4.35 -14.06 7.98
N ASN A 302 3.31 -13.77 8.78
CA ASN A 302 3.42 -12.92 9.98
C ASN A 302 3.06 -13.62 11.31
N TYR A 303 2.48 -14.82 11.31
CA TYR A 303 2.31 -15.57 12.57
C TYR A 303 3.66 -15.83 13.24
N PRO A 304 3.73 -15.76 14.57
CA PRO A 304 4.95 -16.00 15.31
C PRO A 304 5.60 -17.33 14.98
N ILE A 305 6.92 -17.35 14.91
CA ILE A 305 7.66 -18.63 14.81
C ILE A 305 7.22 -19.56 15.94
N GLY A 306 7.03 -20.84 15.61
CA GLY A 306 6.50 -21.83 16.54
C GLY A 306 4.96 -21.96 16.54
N VAL A 307 4.24 -21.08 15.86
CA VAL A 307 2.92 -21.36 15.28
C VAL A 307 3.15 -22.12 13.99
N GLU A 308 2.41 -23.20 13.74
CA GLU A 308 2.60 -24.02 12.54
C GLU A 308 2.43 -23.18 11.27
N ASN A 309 3.42 -23.24 10.38
CA ASN A 309 3.56 -22.44 9.17
C ASN A 309 3.69 -20.91 9.40
N GLY A 310 3.95 -20.44 10.61
CA GLY A 310 4.25 -19.05 10.90
C GLY A 310 5.72 -18.71 10.61
N ALA A 311 5.98 -17.58 9.95
CA ALA A 311 7.30 -17.12 9.56
C ALA A 311 7.77 -15.82 10.25
N SER A 312 7.01 -15.29 11.21
CA SER A 312 7.29 -14.07 12.00
C SER A 312 7.25 -12.74 11.23
N GLY A 313 7.58 -12.73 9.97
CA GLY A 313 7.52 -11.60 9.03
C GLY A 313 7.94 -10.26 9.58
N ASN A 314 6.99 -9.35 9.67
CA ASN A 314 7.18 -7.98 10.14
C ASN A 314 7.03 -7.93 11.67
N CYS A 315 8.08 -7.56 12.35
CA CYS A 315 8.14 -7.54 13.81
C CYS A 315 8.12 -6.09 14.32
N PRO A 316 7.05 -5.63 14.99
CA PRO A 316 6.97 -4.30 15.55
C PRO A 316 8.15 -3.98 16.46
N SER A 317 8.65 -2.76 16.41
CA SER A 317 9.82 -2.33 17.17
C SER A 317 9.43 -1.80 18.56
N GLN A 318 10.38 -1.76 19.49
CA GLN A 318 10.22 -1.02 20.73
C GLN A 318 10.16 0.50 20.47
N SER A 319 10.79 1.00 19.38
CA SER A 319 10.65 2.39 18.96
C SER A 319 9.20 2.78 18.74
N LEU A 320 8.41 1.92 18.07
CA LEU A 320 6.97 2.13 17.87
C LEU A 320 6.22 2.02 19.21
N VAL A 321 6.51 0.99 20.02
CA VAL A 321 5.85 0.80 21.33
C VAL A 321 6.05 2.01 22.24
N ASP A 322 7.25 2.59 22.24
CA ASP A 322 7.59 3.76 23.05
C ASP A 322 6.77 5.02 22.67
N GLN A 323 6.11 5.05 21.51
CA GLN A 323 5.30 6.18 21.04
C GLN A 323 3.82 6.09 21.47
N TYR A 324 3.31 4.93 21.84
CA TYR A 324 1.93 4.84 22.33
C TYR A 324 1.78 5.61 23.67
N GLU A 325 0.73 6.41 23.76
CA GLU A 325 0.42 7.21 24.96
C GLU A 325 -0.47 6.42 25.93
N TYR A 326 -0.42 6.77 27.21
CA TYR A 326 -1.35 6.27 28.21
C TYR A 326 -2.63 7.11 28.25
N GLN A 327 -3.78 6.46 28.42
CA GLN A 327 -5.10 7.11 28.43
C GLN A 327 -5.29 8.06 29.61
N ASP A 328 -4.60 7.84 30.75
CA ASP A 328 -4.77 8.63 31.97
C ASP A 328 -4.17 10.04 31.88
N ASN A 329 -3.06 10.24 31.15
CA ASN A 329 -2.33 11.50 31.17
C ASN A 329 -1.57 11.85 29.88
N GLY A 330 -1.63 11.01 28.85
CA GLY A 330 -0.95 11.27 27.57
C GLY A 330 0.57 11.11 27.59
N GLN A 331 1.18 10.64 28.68
CA GLN A 331 2.59 10.25 28.63
C GLN A 331 2.78 9.07 27.68
N THR A 332 3.88 9.07 26.92
CA THR A 332 4.20 7.91 26.10
C THR A 332 4.71 6.73 26.94
N PHE A 333 4.64 5.52 26.41
CA PHE A 333 5.22 4.34 27.03
C PHE A 333 6.70 4.55 27.38
N GLY A 334 7.47 5.14 26.45
CA GLY A 334 8.89 5.43 26.67
C GLY A 334 9.13 6.45 27.78
N GLN A 335 8.30 7.49 27.90
CA GLN A 335 8.39 8.51 28.95
C GLN A 335 8.05 7.95 30.33
N ARG A 336 7.02 7.09 30.43
CA ARG A 336 6.61 6.50 31.71
C ARG A 336 7.57 5.40 32.18
N ASN A 337 8.22 4.71 31.26
CA ASN A 337 9.08 3.56 31.53
C ASN A 337 10.52 3.80 30.99
N PRO A 338 11.31 4.74 31.55
CA PRO A 338 12.64 5.14 31.05
C PRO A 338 13.62 4.11 31.47
N GLY A 339 13.81 3.06 31.57
CA GLY A 339 14.86 2.14 32.05
C GLY A 339 14.51 0.68 31.84
N VAL A 340 14.93 -0.16 32.79
CA VAL A 340 14.55 -1.57 32.81
C VAL A 340 13.11 -1.69 33.25
N ILE A 341 12.30 -2.43 32.50
CA ILE A 341 10.87 -2.55 32.71
C ILE A 341 10.56 -3.94 33.25
N ASP A 342 9.85 -4.02 34.37
CA ASP A 342 9.38 -5.29 34.92
C ASP A 342 8.03 -5.68 34.32
N LEU A 343 8.02 -6.68 33.46
CA LEU A 343 6.81 -7.15 32.80
C LEU A 343 5.82 -7.87 33.74
N ASN A 344 6.24 -8.26 34.94
CA ASN A 344 5.34 -8.82 35.94
C ASN A 344 4.32 -7.80 36.48
N ASN A 345 4.57 -6.51 36.27
CA ASN A 345 3.70 -5.42 36.73
C ASN A 345 2.77 -4.87 35.63
N ASP A 346 2.65 -5.57 34.49
CA ASP A 346 1.88 -5.17 33.31
C ASP A 346 2.05 -3.68 32.93
N PRO A 347 3.21 -3.29 32.41
CA PRO A 347 3.48 -1.88 32.07
C PRO A 347 2.62 -1.38 30.91
N TYR A 348 1.89 -2.26 30.23
CA TYR A 348 1.01 -1.92 29.10
C TYR A 348 -0.43 -1.57 29.53
N ALA A 349 -0.77 -1.74 30.82
CA ALA A 349 -2.10 -1.43 31.34
C ALA A 349 -2.44 0.06 31.13
N GLY A 350 -3.59 0.36 30.53
CA GLY A 350 -4.04 1.72 30.25
C GLY A 350 -3.32 2.42 29.08
N LEU A 351 -2.54 1.69 28.28
CA LEU A 351 -1.95 2.19 27.05
C LEU A 351 -3.02 2.39 25.99
N ASP A 352 -2.74 3.24 25.01
CA ASP A 352 -3.58 3.48 23.82
C ASP A 352 -4.15 2.16 23.27
N PRO A 353 -5.47 2.03 23.11
CA PRO A 353 -6.10 0.80 22.63
C PRO A 353 -5.57 0.31 21.28
N ARG A 354 -5.07 1.21 20.42
CA ARG A 354 -4.47 0.86 19.12
C ARG A 354 -3.23 -0.02 19.28
N PHE A 355 -2.52 0.06 20.43
CA PHE A 355 -1.40 -0.84 20.73
C PHE A 355 -1.83 -2.32 20.70
N ALA A 356 -2.86 -2.67 21.45
CA ALA A 356 -3.34 -4.05 21.53
C ALA A 356 -3.94 -4.57 20.21
N LEU A 357 -4.38 -3.67 19.31
CA LEU A 357 -4.90 -4.01 17.99
C LEU A 357 -3.79 -4.14 16.94
N THR A 358 -2.60 -3.61 17.21
CA THR A 358 -1.49 -3.57 16.26
C THR A 358 -0.40 -4.59 16.58
N ILE A 359 -0.15 -4.89 17.87
CA ILE A 359 1.03 -5.59 18.37
C ILE A 359 0.65 -6.81 19.20
N VAL A 360 1.37 -7.91 19.01
CA VAL A 360 1.37 -9.08 19.89
C VAL A 360 2.62 -9.02 20.76
N LYS A 361 2.44 -8.92 22.07
CA LYS A 361 3.52 -8.85 23.06
C LYS A 361 3.76 -10.17 23.78
N ASN A 362 4.85 -10.24 24.54
CA ASN A 362 5.10 -11.34 25.46
C ASN A 362 3.92 -11.56 26.41
N GLY A 363 3.46 -12.79 26.55
CA GLY A 363 2.33 -13.19 27.39
C GLY A 363 0.96 -13.13 26.70
N ASP A 364 0.84 -12.55 25.51
CA ASP A 364 -0.42 -12.58 24.76
C ASP A 364 -0.74 -14.00 24.27
N THR A 365 -2.03 -14.29 24.16
CA THR A 365 -2.50 -15.52 23.50
C THR A 365 -2.76 -15.23 22.02
N TRP A 366 -1.97 -15.86 21.14
CA TRP A 366 -2.03 -15.63 19.70
C TRP A 366 -1.53 -16.86 18.90
N PRO A 367 -2.10 -17.21 17.73
CA PRO A 367 -3.34 -16.68 17.17
C PRO A 367 -4.56 -16.99 18.03
N THR A 368 -5.75 -16.51 17.64
CA THR A 368 -6.99 -16.70 18.41
C THR A 368 -7.75 -17.98 18.04
N ASN A 369 -7.41 -18.62 16.90
CA ASN A 369 -8.04 -19.88 16.50
C ASN A 369 -7.76 -21.00 17.51
N GLY A 370 -8.77 -21.84 17.75
CA GLY A 370 -8.68 -22.89 18.77
C GLY A 370 -7.63 -23.97 18.49
N ALA A 371 -7.19 -24.14 17.23
CA ALA A 371 -6.24 -25.17 16.83
C ALA A 371 -4.78 -24.78 17.14
N GLN A 372 -4.44 -23.51 17.03
CA GLN A 372 -3.05 -23.03 17.06
C GLN A 372 -2.75 -22.02 18.19
N LYS A 373 -3.78 -21.58 18.93
CA LYS A 373 -3.58 -20.59 20.00
C LYS A 373 -2.56 -21.07 21.03
N LYS A 374 -1.66 -20.19 21.42
CA LYS A 374 -0.69 -20.40 22.49
C LYS A 374 -0.31 -19.09 23.14
N VAL A 375 0.25 -19.17 24.33
CA VAL A 375 0.90 -18.02 24.95
C VAL A 375 2.19 -17.73 24.20
N ILE A 376 2.39 -16.48 23.81
CA ILE A 376 3.58 -16.03 23.09
C ILE A 376 4.68 -15.70 24.10
N GLU A 377 5.82 -16.33 23.95
CA GLU A 377 6.98 -16.25 24.84
C GLU A 377 8.16 -15.66 24.09
N THR A 378 8.36 -14.34 24.18
CA THR A 378 9.48 -13.63 23.53
C THR A 378 10.63 -13.32 24.48
N PHE A 379 10.58 -13.80 25.73
CA PHE A 379 11.66 -13.69 26.70
C PHE A 379 12.79 -14.69 26.40
N GLN A 380 13.99 -14.46 26.92
CA GLN A 380 15.16 -15.33 26.77
C GLN A 380 14.84 -16.77 27.20
N GLY A 381 14.93 -17.71 26.27
CA GLY A 381 14.58 -19.13 26.47
C GLY A 381 13.13 -19.45 26.18
N GLY A 382 12.28 -18.46 25.89
CA GLY A 382 10.89 -18.65 25.51
C GLY A 382 10.72 -19.33 24.15
N PHE A 383 9.56 -19.93 23.94
CA PHE A 383 9.29 -20.75 22.76
C PHE A 383 9.32 -19.97 21.44
N ASN A 384 8.99 -18.67 21.48
CA ASN A 384 8.91 -17.78 20.31
C ASN A 384 10.08 -16.77 20.24
N ALA A 385 11.15 -16.98 21.02
CA ALA A 385 12.28 -16.06 21.15
C ALA A 385 13.53 -16.52 20.39
N ALA A 386 14.47 -15.59 20.22
CA ALA A 386 15.84 -15.91 19.81
C ALA A 386 16.49 -16.87 20.85
N PRO A 387 17.42 -17.78 20.43
CA PRO A 387 18.09 -17.82 19.13
C PRO A 387 17.38 -18.67 18.06
N LYS A 388 16.09 -18.98 18.21
CA LYS A 388 15.34 -19.73 17.20
C LYS A 388 15.39 -18.98 15.85
N TYR A 389 15.78 -19.67 14.77
CA TYR A 389 15.81 -19.08 13.43
C TYR A 389 14.43 -18.56 13.03
N GLY A 390 14.38 -17.32 12.57
CA GLY A 390 13.13 -16.63 12.21
C GLY A 390 12.32 -16.14 13.41
N ALA A 391 12.84 -16.16 14.63
CA ALA A 391 12.21 -15.48 15.76
C ALA A 391 12.25 -13.96 15.59
N THR A 392 11.34 -13.26 16.29
CA THR A 392 11.34 -11.80 16.30
C THR A 392 12.70 -11.23 16.74
N PRO A 393 13.29 -10.30 15.97
CA PRO A 393 14.47 -9.57 16.41
C PRO A 393 14.15 -8.44 17.38
N THR A 394 12.86 -8.09 17.56
CA THR A 394 12.41 -6.90 18.29
C THR A 394 11.66 -7.19 19.58
N GLY A 395 11.36 -8.46 19.86
CA GLY A 395 10.58 -8.87 21.04
C GLY A 395 9.06 -8.82 20.88
N TYR A 396 8.55 -8.42 19.71
CA TYR A 396 7.13 -8.32 19.39
C TYR A 396 6.79 -9.02 18.09
N TYR A 397 5.48 -9.29 17.87
CA TYR A 397 4.93 -9.81 16.62
C TYR A 397 3.79 -8.94 16.14
N LEU A 398 3.51 -8.98 14.84
CA LEU A 398 2.45 -8.20 14.20
C LEU A 398 1.07 -8.80 14.50
N ARG A 399 0.11 -7.91 14.81
CA ARG A 399 -1.30 -8.25 14.90
C ARG A 399 -2.13 -7.59 13.79
N LYS A 400 -1.87 -6.31 13.52
CA LYS A 400 -2.64 -5.53 12.52
C LYS A 400 -2.58 -6.19 11.15
N TYR A 401 -3.69 -6.27 10.46
CA TYR A 401 -3.91 -7.00 9.21
C TYR A 401 -3.83 -8.53 9.30
N VAL A 402 -3.34 -9.09 10.39
CA VAL A 402 -3.24 -10.55 10.58
C VAL A 402 -4.54 -11.06 11.21
N ASP A 403 -5.29 -11.90 10.52
CA ASP A 403 -6.50 -12.49 11.08
C ASP A 403 -6.17 -13.68 11.99
N GLY A 404 -6.18 -13.44 13.29
CA GLY A 404 -5.87 -14.46 14.31
C GLY A 404 -6.82 -15.66 14.30
N SER A 405 -7.97 -15.59 13.64
CA SER A 405 -8.90 -16.72 13.50
C SER A 405 -8.50 -17.67 12.38
N CYS A 406 -7.57 -17.27 11.51
CA CYS A 406 -7.12 -18.06 10.39
C CYS A 406 -6.30 -19.27 10.85
N VAL A 407 -6.61 -20.47 10.33
CA VAL A 407 -5.87 -21.71 10.61
C VAL A 407 -4.88 -21.95 9.48
N THR A 408 -3.61 -22.14 9.83
CA THR A 408 -2.52 -22.37 8.87
C THR A 408 -1.93 -23.78 8.91
N THR A 409 -2.49 -24.71 9.71
CA THR A 409 -2.03 -26.10 9.80
C THR A 409 -2.19 -26.82 8.46
N ALA A 410 -1.29 -27.76 8.18
CA ALA A 410 -1.29 -28.48 6.88
C ALA A 410 -2.61 -29.18 6.57
N ASP A 411 -3.26 -29.77 7.58
CA ASP A 411 -4.44 -30.62 7.42
C ASP A 411 -5.79 -29.85 7.45
N ASN A 412 -5.81 -28.61 7.94
CA ASN A 412 -7.06 -27.88 8.12
C ASN A 412 -6.83 -26.37 7.97
N GLN A 413 -6.51 -25.94 6.75
CA GLN A 413 -6.30 -24.53 6.45
C GLN A 413 -7.63 -23.81 6.26
N THR A 414 -7.71 -22.60 6.81
CA THR A 414 -8.77 -21.65 6.49
C THR A 414 -8.17 -20.42 5.83
N SER A 415 -8.97 -19.75 5.03
CA SER A 415 -8.59 -18.54 4.30
C SER A 415 -9.49 -17.39 4.70
N LYS A 416 -8.98 -16.19 4.58
CA LYS A 416 -9.69 -14.94 4.86
C LYS A 416 -9.49 -13.94 3.74
N ARG A 417 -10.47 -13.07 3.58
CA ARG A 417 -10.33 -11.90 2.70
C ARG A 417 -9.50 -10.84 3.40
N HIS A 418 -8.63 -10.20 2.65
CA HIS A 418 -7.82 -9.09 3.13
C HIS A 418 -8.12 -7.83 2.31
N THR A 419 -8.02 -6.66 2.96
CA THR A 419 -8.17 -5.36 2.31
C THR A 419 -6.96 -4.51 2.62
N TRP A 420 -6.24 -4.09 1.59
CA TRP A 420 -5.21 -3.08 1.72
C TRP A 420 -5.83 -1.69 1.60
N ILE A 421 -5.65 -0.86 2.61
CA ILE A 421 -6.18 0.50 2.64
C ILE A 421 -5.25 1.40 1.82
N VAL A 422 -5.79 2.07 0.80
CA VAL A 422 -5.09 3.10 0.03
C VAL A 422 -5.42 4.47 0.60
N PHE A 423 -6.72 4.76 0.80
CA PHE A 423 -7.22 5.99 1.43
C PHE A 423 -8.34 5.67 2.42
N ARG A 424 -8.32 6.32 3.57
CA ARG A 424 -9.40 6.30 4.55
C ARG A 424 -9.62 7.70 5.15
N LEU A 425 -10.80 7.95 5.70
CA LEU A 425 -11.20 9.28 6.15
C LEU A 425 -10.26 9.87 7.21
N SER A 426 -9.70 9.07 8.12
CA SER A 426 -8.73 9.54 9.12
C SER A 426 -7.52 10.22 8.50
N GLU A 427 -7.10 9.79 7.32
CA GLU A 427 -6.00 10.43 6.62
C GLU A 427 -6.35 11.87 6.26
N MET A 428 -7.56 12.12 5.80
CA MET A 428 -7.99 13.48 5.46
C MET A 428 -7.96 14.40 6.67
N TYR A 429 -8.33 13.90 7.85
CA TYR A 429 -8.21 14.67 9.10
C TYR A 429 -6.77 15.00 9.46
N LEU A 430 -5.85 14.02 9.37
CA LEU A 430 -4.45 14.26 9.69
C LEU A 430 -3.74 15.06 8.60
N ASP A 431 -4.05 14.86 7.33
CA ASP A 431 -3.51 15.68 6.24
C ASP A 431 -3.95 17.13 6.38
N PHE A 432 -5.21 17.37 6.73
CA PHE A 432 -5.73 18.70 7.05
C PHE A 432 -4.98 19.31 8.24
N ALA A 433 -4.83 18.57 9.33
CA ALA A 433 -4.17 19.08 10.55
C ALA A 433 -2.74 19.56 10.27
N GLU A 434 -1.94 18.76 9.55
CA GLU A 434 -0.59 19.16 9.17
C GLU A 434 -0.60 20.38 8.26
N ALA A 435 -1.43 20.36 7.22
CA ALA A 435 -1.47 21.42 6.23
C ALA A 435 -1.94 22.75 6.83
N ALA A 436 -3.00 22.76 7.64
CA ALA A 436 -3.51 23.95 8.32
C ALA A 436 -2.48 24.53 9.29
N PHE A 437 -1.85 23.69 10.13
CA PHE A 437 -0.77 24.12 11.01
C PHE A 437 0.41 24.74 10.24
N ARG A 438 0.85 24.09 9.16
CA ARG A 438 1.98 24.58 8.37
C ARG A 438 1.67 25.87 7.62
N ALA A 439 0.43 26.06 7.17
CA ALA A 439 -0.02 27.26 6.48
C ALA A 439 -0.09 28.46 7.44
N THR A 440 -0.70 28.27 8.62
CA THR A 440 -0.96 29.36 9.58
C THR A 440 0.19 29.56 10.56
N GLY A 441 0.83 28.49 11.01
CA GLY A 441 1.87 28.46 12.04
C GLY A 441 1.30 28.29 13.45
N SER A 442 0.00 27.99 13.61
CA SER A 442 -0.65 27.70 14.88
C SER A 442 -1.64 26.55 14.77
N ALA A 443 -1.67 25.69 15.77
CA ALA A 443 -2.61 24.58 15.86
C ALA A 443 -4.03 24.99 16.29
N GLU A 444 -4.19 26.23 16.76
CA GLU A 444 -5.46 26.81 17.19
C GLU A 444 -6.07 27.78 16.15
N ASP A 445 -5.41 27.97 15.02
CA ASP A 445 -5.92 28.82 13.94
C ASP A 445 -6.99 28.07 13.13
N ALA A 446 -8.19 28.64 13.02
CA ALA A 446 -9.33 28.08 12.32
C ALA A 446 -9.57 28.71 10.93
N THR A 447 -8.56 29.31 10.31
CA THR A 447 -8.67 29.99 9.00
C THR A 447 -9.33 29.09 7.95
N TYR A 448 -9.07 27.78 8.00
CA TYR A 448 -9.64 26.81 7.06
C TYR A 448 -10.91 26.10 7.59
N GLY A 449 -11.64 26.72 8.56
CA GLY A 449 -12.92 26.25 9.08
C GLY A 449 -12.84 25.18 10.17
N MET A 450 -11.64 24.77 10.57
CA MET A 450 -11.33 23.85 11.67
C MET A 450 -9.91 24.11 12.14
N THR A 451 -9.61 23.92 13.42
CA THR A 451 -8.23 23.99 13.91
C THR A 451 -7.50 22.66 13.68
N ALA A 452 -6.18 22.69 13.66
CA ALA A 452 -5.37 21.46 13.56
C ALA A 452 -5.60 20.54 14.77
N ASN A 453 -5.75 21.12 15.98
CA ASN A 453 -6.08 20.39 17.20
C ASN A 453 -7.47 19.74 17.12
N GLU A 454 -8.48 20.44 16.63
CA GLU A 454 -9.81 19.85 16.43
C GLU A 454 -9.75 18.65 15.49
N ALA A 455 -9.05 18.75 14.37
CA ALA A 455 -8.94 17.67 13.39
C ALA A 455 -8.31 16.39 13.99
N VAL A 456 -7.19 16.52 14.71
CA VAL A 456 -6.56 15.39 15.41
C VAL A 456 -7.50 14.83 16.49
N ASN A 457 -8.16 15.71 17.24
CA ASN A 457 -9.03 15.31 18.35
C ASN A 457 -10.29 14.57 17.89
N VAL A 458 -10.74 14.73 16.66
CA VAL A 458 -11.81 13.90 16.08
C VAL A 458 -11.43 12.42 16.13
N LEU A 459 -10.20 12.08 15.76
CA LEU A 459 -9.70 10.69 15.76
C LEU A 459 -9.49 10.16 17.17
N ARG A 460 -8.89 10.97 18.02
CA ARG A 460 -8.57 10.60 19.42
C ARG A 460 -9.79 10.45 20.30
N SER A 461 -10.89 11.09 19.96
CA SER A 461 -12.17 11.01 20.68
C SER A 461 -13.10 9.90 20.19
N ARG A 462 -12.66 9.03 19.26
CA ARG A 462 -13.44 7.82 18.91
C ARG A 462 -13.74 7.02 20.17
N GLU A 463 -14.92 6.45 20.25
CA GLU A 463 -15.38 5.72 21.46
C GLU A 463 -14.45 4.55 21.82
N ASP A 464 -13.92 3.85 20.83
CA ASP A 464 -13.00 2.71 21.01
C ASP A 464 -11.54 3.12 21.26
N ILE A 465 -11.19 4.41 21.12
CA ILE A 465 -9.84 4.96 21.33
C ILE A 465 -9.76 5.81 22.60
N ASN A 466 -10.57 6.85 22.71
CA ASN A 466 -10.73 7.71 23.87
C ASN A 466 -9.39 8.16 24.51
N MET A 467 -8.54 8.80 23.73
CA MET A 467 -7.23 9.30 24.16
C MET A 467 -7.28 10.75 24.61
N PRO A 468 -6.35 11.20 25.49
CA PRO A 468 -6.24 12.61 25.87
C PRO A 468 -6.11 13.53 24.66
N LYS A 469 -6.84 14.66 24.70
CA LYS A 469 -6.87 15.62 23.60
C LYS A 469 -5.52 16.26 23.35
N PHE A 470 -5.30 16.65 22.09
CA PHE A 470 -4.26 17.61 21.71
C PHE A 470 -4.66 19.01 22.16
N THR A 471 -3.73 19.71 22.77
CA THR A 471 -3.85 21.10 23.21
C THR A 471 -2.55 21.88 22.99
N GLU A 472 -1.55 21.21 22.44
CA GLU A 472 -0.24 21.78 22.15
C GLU A 472 -0.30 22.75 20.95
N ASP A 473 0.72 23.59 20.83
CA ASP A 473 0.99 24.44 19.67
C ASP A 473 2.50 24.48 19.40
N GLY A 474 2.90 25.06 18.29
CA GLY A 474 4.30 25.22 17.90
C GLY A 474 5.04 23.89 17.71
N GLU A 475 6.29 23.81 18.18
CA GLU A 475 7.15 22.63 17.96
C GLU A 475 6.66 21.40 18.74
N ALA A 476 6.13 21.59 19.93
CA ALA A 476 5.55 20.52 20.72
C ALA A 476 4.36 19.83 20.00
N TRP A 477 3.57 20.63 19.28
CA TRP A 477 2.50 20.10 18.43
C TRP A 477 3.07 19.23 17.31
N VAL A 478 4.11 19.69 16.62
CA VAL A 478 4.73 18.94 15.51
C VAL A 478 5.22 17.57 15.99
N GLU A 479 5.94 17.51 17.11
CA GLU A 479 6.46 16.27 17.66
C GLU A 479 5.32 15.29 18.03
N ARG A 480 4.26 15.80 18.67
CA ARG A 480 3.13 14.99 19.06
C ARG A 480 2.29 14.56 17.84
N TYR A 481 2.14 15.43 16.84
CA TYR A 481 1.45 15.11 15.59
C TYR A 481 2.18 14.01 14.80
N GLU A 482 3.49 14.08 14.63
CA GLU A 482 4.28 13.06 13.95
C GLU A 482 4.17 11.69 14.63
N ARG A 483 4.03 11.68 15.96
CA ARG A 483 3.75 10.49 16.78
C ARG A 483 2.32 9.99 16.58
N GLU A 484 1.32 10.88 16.62
CA GLU A 484 -0.08 10.49 16.38
C GLU A 484 -0.25 9.87 15.01
N ARG A 485 0.38 10.45 13.99
CA ARG A 485 0.35 9.92 12.63
C ARG A 485 1.01 8.54 12.54
N LEU A 486 2.13 8.33 13.23
CA LEU A 486 2.77 7.01 13.35
C LEU A 486 1.84 5.98 13.99
N VAL A 487 1.19 6.32 15.10
CA VAL A 487 0.32 5.39 15.84
C VAL A 487 -0.96 5.09 15.07
N GLU A 488 -1.59 6.11 14.49
CA GLU A 488 -2.83 5.97 13.72
C GLU A 488 -2.62 5.10 12.47
N PHE A 489 -1.54 5.35 11.74
CA PHE A 489 -1.25 4.65 10.47
C PHE A 489 -0.17 3.58 10.59
N ALA A 490 0.12 3.09 11.78
CA ALA A 490 1.08 2.01 11.96
C ALA A 490 0.78 0.85 11.00
N PHE A 491 1.78 0.42 10.24
CA PHE A 491 1.68 -0.64 9.23
C PHE A 491 0.72 -0.36 8.05
N GLU A 492 0.38 0.90 7.75
CA GLU A 492 -0.42 1.31 6.59
C GLU A 492 0.42 1.98 5.48
N ASP A 493 1.72 1.75 5.45
CA ASP A 493 2.70 2.31 4.49
C ASP A 493 2.87 3.84 4.56
N GLN A 494 2.26 4.53 5.54
CA GLN A 494 2.33 5.99 5.64
C GLN A 494 3.69 6.46 6.18
N ARG A 495 4.21 5.83 7.25
CA ARG A 495 5.43 6.26 7.95
C ARG A 495 6.65 6.37 7.04
N PHE A 496 6.82 5.38 6.14
CA PHE A 496 7.95 5.34 5.20
C PHE A 496 8.00 6.59 4.31
N TRP A 497 6.85 7.05 3.86
CA TRP A 497 6.72 8.20 2.99
C TRP A 497 6.70 9.52 3.76
N ASP A 498 6.07 9.58 4.92
CA ASP A 498 6.00 10.76 5.78
C ASP A 498 7.38 11.21 6.22
N VAL A 499 8.18 10.33 6.76
CA VAL A 499 9.54 10.63 7.21
C VAL A 499 10.42 11.14 6.07
N ARG A 500 10.23 10.63 4.87
CA ARG A 500 10.98 11.05 3.68
C ARG A 500 10.50 12.41 3.15
N ARG A 501 9.18 12.64 3.05
CA ARG A 501 8.67 13.95 2.62
C ARG A 501 8.98 15.06 3.63
N TRP A 502 9.10 14.73 4.93
CA TRP A 502 9.57 15.64 5.98
C TRP A 502 11.09 15.83 5.99
N LYS A 503 11.85 14.99 5.29
CA LYS A 503 13.33 14.94 5.31
C LYS A 503 13.90 14.61 6.70
N LYS A 504 13.23 13.75 7.45
CA LYS A 504 13.60 13.37 8.83
C LYS A 504 14.18 11.95 8.95
N GLY A 505 14.71 11.37 7.86
CA GLY A 505 15.22 10.00 7.85
C GLY A 505 16.42 9.77 8.79
N GLU A 506 17.30 10.76 8.96
CA GLU A 506 18.39 10.70 9.95
C GLU A 506 17.86 10.54 11.39
N GLN A 507 16.75 11.21 11.70
CA GLN A 507 16.11 11.16 13.01
C GLN A 507 15.40 9.83 13.28
N TYR A 508 14.66 9.32 12.30
CA TYR A 508 13.73 8.21 12.51
C TYR A 508 14.19 6.85 11.96
N PHE A 509 15.03 6.82 10.92
CA PHE A 509 15.38 5.56 10.24
C PHE A 509 16.79 5.05 10.55
N LYS A 510 17.65 5.87 11.16
CA LYS A 510 19.04 5.52 11.44
C LYS A 510 19.19 4.50 12.57
N ASN A 511 18.33 4.56 13.56
CA ASN A 511 18.35 3.66 14.69
C ASN A 511 16.93 3.17 14.99
N VAL A 512 16.81 1.90 15.27
CA VAL A 512 15.55 1.30 15.73
C VAL A 512 15.84 0.60 17.05
N THR A 513 14.92 0.72 17.99
CA THR A 513 15.03 0.07 19.30
C THR A 513 14.23 -1.21 19.31
N ALA A 514 14.83 -2.29 19.79
CA ALA A 514 14.22 -3.58 20.05
C ALA A 514 13.99 -3.77 21.54
N ALA A 515 13.03 -4.63 21.91
CA ALA A 515 12.85 -5.12 23.27
C ALA A 515 13.65 -6.41 23.47
N SER A 516 14.61 -6.40 24.37
CA SER A 516 15.31 -7.58 24.85
C SER A 516 14.73 -7.97 26.23
N ILE A 517 14.13 -9.16 26.32
CA ILE A 517 13.44 -9.61 27.51
C ILE A 517 14.21 -10.77 28.15
N SER A 518 14.68 -10.57 29.38
CA SER A 518 15.40 -11.60 30.14
C SER A 518 14.47 -12.73 30.65
N ALA A 519 15.05 -13.83 31.09
CA ALA A 519 14.29 -14.99 31.62
C ALA A 519 13.45 -14.65 32.84
N ASP A 520 13.83 -13.63 33.62
CA ASP A 520 13.09 -13.11 34.76
C ASP A 520 12.12 -11.97 34.42
N LEU A 521 11.77 -11.86 33.12
CA LEU A 521 10.79 -10.93 32.57
C LEU A 521 11.15 -9.45 32.75
N LYS A 522 12.43 -9.12 32.67
CA LYS A 522 12.91 -7.73 32.60
C LYS A 522 13.16 -7.34 31.16
N LEU A 523 12.48 -6.29 30.71
CA LEU A 523 12.65 -5.72 29.37
C LEU A 523 13.69 -4.60 29.41
N THR A 524 14.67 -4.70 28.52
CA THR A 524 15.64 -3.65 28.25
C THR A 524 15.57 -3.25 26.77
N ARG A 525 15.95 -2.01 26.48
CA ARG A 525 16.01 -1.49 25.11
C ARG A 525 17.37 -1.77 24.49
N GLU A 526 17.36 -2.40 23.32
CA GLU A 526 18.55 -2.64 22.51
C GLU A 526 18.48 -1.82 21.22
N VAL A 527 19.55 -1.09 20.89
CA VAL A 527 19.58 -0.23 19.70
C VAL A 527 20.17 -0.99 18.53
N HIS A 528 19.39 -1.14 17.47
CA HIS A 528 19.81 -1.68 16.19
C HIS A 528 20.14 -0.53 15.24
N ALA A 529 21.43 -0.36 14.92
CA ALA A 529 21.88 0.67 14.00
C ALA A 529 21.61 0.30 12.55
N ARG A 530 21.16 1.27 11.77
CA ARG A 530 20.83 1.15 10.35
C ARG A 530 21.62 2.16 9.52
N THR A 531 21.75 1.89 8.24
CA THR A 531 22.33 2.84 7.29
C THR A 531 21.27 3.81 6.81
N TRP A 532 21.51 5.11 6.99
CA TRP A 532 20.71 6.17 6.39
C TRP A 532 21.60 7.15 5.61
N ASN A 533 21.09 7.66 4.51
CA ASN A 533 21.72 8.73 3.74
C ASN A 533 20.61 9.61 3.13
N GLU A 534 20.81 10.93 3.09
CA GLU A 534 19.81 11.87 2.56
C GLU A 534 19.36 11.57 1.12
N LYS A 535 20.22 10.98 0.30
CA LYS A 535 19.85 10.54 -1.05
C LYS A 535 18.68 9.55 -1.06
N TYR A 536 18.45 8.84 0.06
CA TYR A 536 17.37 7.87 0.21
C TYR A 536 15.99 8.52 0.31
N ASN A 537 15.89 9.86 0.44
CA ASN A 537 14.61 10.54 0.33
C ASN A 537 13.94 10.35 -1.04
N LEU A 538 14.72 10.17 -2.10
CA LEU A 538 14.23 9.78 -3.43
C LEU A 538 14.94 8.50 -3.88
N PHE A 539 14.21 7.63 -4.55
CA PHE A 539 14.78 6.40 -5.10
C PHE A 539 15.71 6.70 -6.27
N PRO A 540 16.73 5.87 -6.50
CA PRO A 540 17.52 5.96 -7.72
C PRO A 540 16.69 5.58 -8.94
N ILE A 541 16.88 6.30 -10.04
CA ILE A 541 16.39 5.81 -11.33
C ILE A 541 17.11 4.50 -11.63
N PRO A 542 16.39 3.42 -11.99
CA PRO A 542 17.02 2.12 -12.26
C PRO A 542 18.11 2.23 -13.31
N GLN A 543 19.27 1.61 -13.07
CA GLN A 543 20.42 1.66 -13.97
C GLN A 543 20.08 1.18 -15.39
N SER A 544 19.22 0.17 -15.50
CA SER A 544 18.75 -0.33 -16.79
C SER A 544 18.00 0.72 -17.62
N GLU A 545 17.25 1.60 -16.96
CA GLU A 545 16.48 2.65 -17.66
C GLU A 545 17.39 3.77 -18.15
N ILE A 546 18.39 4.17 -17.36
CA ILE A 546 19.40 5.14 -17.80
C ILE A 546 20.24 4.58 -18.97
N GLN A 547 20.54 3.29 -18.97
CA GLN A 547 21.26 2.64 -20.08
C GLN A 547 20.43 2.60 -21.37
N ARG A 548 19.10 2.47 -21.27
CA ARG A 548 18.19 2.47 -22.42
C ARG A 548 17.94 3.87 -22.95
N ASN A 549 17.88 4.86 -22.06
CA ASN A 549 17.55 6.25 -22.38
C ASN A 549 18.56 7.20 -21.74
N SER A 550 19.53 7.65 -22.52
CA SER A 550 20.61 8.55 -22.08
C SER A 550 20.13 9.96 -21.70
N ASN A 551 18.87 10.32 -21.96
CA ASN A 551 18.28 11.59 -21.50
C ASN A 551 17.82 11.53 -20.03
N LEU A 552 17.76 10.34 -19.44
CA LEU A 552 17.44 10.19 -18.02
C LEU A 552 18.69 10.47 -17.18
N THR A 553 18.60 11.48 -16.33
CA THR A 553 19.65 11.81 -15.35
C THR A 553 19.34 11.12 -14.02
N GLN A 554 20.37 10.73 -13.29
CA GLN A 554 20.21 10.11 -11.96
C GLN A 554 19.82 11.14 -10.90
N ASN A 555 19.15 10.69 -9.85
CA ASN A 555 18.88 11.52 -8.67
C ASN A 555 20.18 11.85 -7.92
N PRO A 556 20.27 13.05 -7.29
CA PRO A 556 21.48 13.47 -6.61
C PRO A 556 21.97 12.47 -5.55
N GLY A 557 23.26 12.21 -5.55
CA GLY A 557 23.93 11.30 -4.59
C GLY A 557 23.92 9.80 -4.95
N TRP A 558 23.20 9.44 -6.02
CA TRP A 558 23.13 8.04 -6.51
C TRP A 558 24.14 7.73 -7.62
#